data_4113d3de635fa02eda1528b3b8f01ec7
#
_entry.id   4113d3de635fa02eda1528b3b8f01ec7
#
_cell.length_a   1.000
_cell.length_b   1.000
_cell.length_c   1.000
_cell.angle_alpha   90.00
_cell.angle_beta   90.00
_cell.angle_gamma   90.00
#
_symmetry.space_group_name_H-M   'P 1'
#
loop_
_entity.id
_entity.type
_entity.pdbx_description
1 polymer ?
#
loop_
_entity_poly.entity_id
_entity_poly.type
_entity_poly.pdbx_seq_one_letter_code
_entity_poly.pdbx_strand_id
1 'polypeptide(L)'
;MVNPWVGPFEALTERVDADWAGVWALACTACQTLEVVQQTVLGAEDDWVLNLAGYFLVSAFLEVVDVHPEAAHSAETMNPRGLDFGDRDGALAAICLLLNGARRKLTQLAGHTELDLDDQLCALGMHRYLESAAVTIARMLNSRSASLN
;
A
#
# COMPACT_ATOMS: atom_id res chain seq x y z
N MET A 1 17.11 3.00 16.17
CA MET A 1 17.57 2.28 14.97
C MET A 1 16.67 2.66 13.79
N VAL A 2 17.25 3.10 12.71
CA VAL A 2 16.49 3.53 11.53
C VAL A 2 16.04 2.29 10.76
N ASN A 3 14.74 2.25 10.44
CA ASN A 3 14.17 1.19 9.62
C ASN A 3 14.71 1.33 8.18
N PRO A 4 15.44 0.34 7.64
CA PRO A 4 16.10 0.48 6.33
C PRO A 4 15.16 0.57 5.13
N TRP A 5 13.87 0.26 5.31
CA TRP A 5 12.86 0.36 4.23
C TRP A 5 12.31 1.76 4.08
N VAL A 6 12.34 2.55 5.14
CA VAL A 6 11.73 3.88 5.15
C VAL A 6 12.33 4.74 4.04
N GLY A 7 13.65 4.73 3.89
CA GLY A 7 14.33 5.51 2.84
C GLY A 7 13.86 5.19 1.43
N PRO A 8 13.97 3.91 0.98
CA PRO A 8 13.53 3.51 -0.35
C PRO A 8 12.05 3.76 -0.62
N PHE A 9 11.19 3.49 0.36
CA PHE A 9 9.74 3.66 0.20
C PHE A 9 9.33 5.14 0.21
N GLU A 10 9.97 5.96 1.04
CA GLU A 10 9.76 7.41 0.99
C GLU A 10 10.23 7.99 -0.35
N ALA A 11 11.37 7.54 -0.84
CA ALA A 11 11.89 7.98 -2.14
C ALA A 11 10.92 7.62 -3.26
N LEU A 12 10.37 6.42 -3.26
CA LEU A 12 9.37 6.02 -4.25
C LEU A 12 8.12 6.90 -4.15
N THR A 13 7.62 7.14 -2.94
CA THR A 13 6.43 7.95 -2.70
C THR A 13 6.62 9.38 -3.20
N GLU A 14 7.80 9.96 -2.99
CA GLU A 14 8.10 11.30 -3.47
C GLU A 14 8.29 11.37 -4.98
N ARG A 15 8.83 10.30 -5.56
CA ARG A 15 9.17 10.26 -6.98
C ARG A 15 7.96 10.05 -7.89
N VAL A 16 6.95 9.31 -7.44
CA VAL A 16 5.75 9.07 -8.24
C VAL A 16 4.86 10.31 -8.25
N ASP A 17 4.18 10.53 -9.38
CA ASP A 17 3.27 11.65 -9.54
C ASP A 17 1.91 11.38 -8.86
N ALA A 18 1.15 12.44 -8.61
CA ALA A 18 -0.22 12.35 -8.11
C ALA A 18 -1.18 12.09 -9.27
N ASP A 19 -1.05 10.93 -9.89
CA ASP A 19 -1.87 10.45 -11.01
C ASP A 19 -2.23 8.99 -10.78
N TRP A 20 -3.01 8.42 -11.69
CA TRP A 20 -3.44 7.02 -11.56
C TRP A 20 -2.27 6.05 -11.57
N ALA A 21 -1.25 6.30 -12.37
CA ALA A 21 -0.05 5.47 -12.42
C ALA A 21 0.71 5.53 -11.09
N GLY A 22 0.84 6.71 -10.50
CA GLY A 22 1.53 6.88 -9.20
C GLY A 22 0.79 6.17 -8.06
N VAL A 23 -0.52 6.33 -8.00
CA VAL A 23 -1.34 5.66 -6.98
C VAL A 23 -1.25 4.15 -7.16
N TRP A 24 -1.37 3.66 -8.40
CA TRP A 24 -1.24 2.24 -8.71
C TRP A 24 0.14 1.69 -8.30
N ALA A 25 1.20 2.45 -8.58
CA ALA A 25 2.57 2.04 -8.25
C ALA A 25 2.75 1.81 -6.74
N LEU A 26 2.23 2.72 -5.93
CA LEU A 26 2.34 2.60 -4.47
C LEU A 26 1.49 1.44 -3.93
N ALA A 27 0.27 1.28 -4.42
CA ALA A 27 -0.59 0.17 -4.01
C ALA A 27 0.00 -1.18 -4.42
N CYS A 28 0.53 -1.28 -5.63
CA CYS A 28 1.16 -2.49 -6.13
C CYS A 28 2.43 -2.84 -5.34
N THR A 29 3.27 -1.85 -5.05
CA THR A 29 4.48 -2.05 -4.25
C THR A 29 4.11 -2.51 -2.83
N ALA A 30 3.07 -1.93 -2.23
CA ALA A 30 2.57 -2.37 -0.93
C ALA A 30 2.10 -3.83 -0.96
N CYS A 31 1.40 -4.22 -2.01
CA CYS A 31 0.92 -5.60 -2.18
C CYS A 31 2.09 -6.58 -2.30
N GLN A 32 3.09 -6.26 -3.12
CA GLN A 32 4.28 -7.08 -3.28
C GLN A 32 5.08 -7.18 -1.97
N THR A 33 5.19 -6.07 -1.24
CA THR A 33 5.86 -6.04 0.05
C THR A 33 5.16 -6.94 1.05
N LEU A 34 3.84 -6.89 1.09
CA LEU A 34 3.03 -7.74 1.96
C LEU A 34 3.30 -9.21 1.69
N GLU A 35 3.36 -9.60 0.41
CA GLU A 35 3.64 -10.98 0.01
C GLU A 35 5.01 -11.43 0.50
N VAL A 36 6.05 -10.61 0.31
CA VAL A 36 7.40 -10.93 0.77
C VAL A 36 7.46 -11.05 2.29
N VAL A 37 6.80 -10.15 3.00
CA VAL A 37 6.76 -10.13 4.47
C VAL A 37 6.05 -11.37 5.01
N GLN A 38 4.94 -11.80 4.39
CA GLN A 38 4.26 -13.03 4.76
C GLN A 38 5.17 -14.26 4.65
N GLN A 39 6.01 -14.29 3.64
CA GLN A 39 6.89 -15.43 3.38
C GLN A 39 8.13 -15.46 4.26
N THR A 40 8.59 -14.31 4.77
CA THR A 40 9.91 -14.20 5.38
C THR A 40 9.92 -13.82 6.85
N VAL A 41 8.99 -13.01 7.31
CA VAL A 41 9.07 -12.36 8.63
C VAL A 41 7.92 -12.74 9.54
N LEU A 42 6.78 -13.12 8.98
CA LEU A 42 5.53 -13.27 9.74
C LEU A 42 5.23 -14.73 10.05
N GLY A 43 4.61 -14.95 11.21
CA GLY A 43 4.17 -16.27 11.63
C GLY A 43 2.78 -16.63 11.09
N ALA A 44 2.41 -17.91 11.22
CA ALA A 44 1.14 -18.41 10.74
C ALA A 44 -0.06 -17.74 11.40
N GLU A 45 0.09 -17.25 12.62
CA GLU A 45 -0.97 -16.55 13.36
C GLU A 45 -1.40 -15.24 12.72
N ASP A 46 -0.53 -14.65 11.91
CA ASP A 46 -0.82 -13.39 11.21
C ASP A 46 -1.47 -13.59 9.84
N ASP A 47 -1.44 -14.81 9.30
CA ASP A 47 -1.78 -15.09 7.90
C ASP A 47 -3.17 -14.64 7.50
N TRP A 48 -4.19 -14.91 8.33
CA TRP A 48 -5.57 -14.57 7.94
C TRP A 48 -5.79 -13.05 7.87
N VAL A 49 -5.18 -12.30 8.77
CA VAL A 49 -5.28 -10.82 8.78
C VAL A 49 -4.55 -10.25 7.56
N LEU A 50 -3.39 -10.81 7.23
CA LEU A 50 -2.61 -10.36 6.09
C LEU A 50 -3.27 -10.75 4.77
N ASN A 51 -3.92 -11.89 4.71
CA ASN A 51 -4.71 -12.27 3.54
C ASN A 51 -5.88 -11.29 3.33
N LEU A 52 -6.51 -10.83 4.40
CA LEU A 52 -7.55 -9.82 4.33
C LEU A 52 -6.99 -8.47 3.82
N ALA A 53 -5.86 -8.02 4.37
CA ALA A 53 -5.20 -6.81 3.90
C ALA A 53 -4.80 -6.93 2.43
N GLY A 54 -4.27 -8.09 2.04
CA GLY A 54 -3.92 -8.38 0.64
C GLY A 54 -5.12 -8.32 -0.29
N TYR A 55 -6.25 -8.83 0.13
CA TYR A 55 -7.50 -8.74 -0.63
C TYR A 55 -7.89 -7.29 -0.87
N PHE A 56 -7.82 -6.43 0.14
CA PHE A 56 -8.11 -5.02 -0.01
C PHE A 56 -7.15 -4.34 -0.99
N LEU A 57 -5.86 -4.67 -0.93
CA LEU A 57 -4.86 -4.09 -1.82
C LEU A 57 -5.03 -4.52 -3.27
N VAL A 58 -5.29 -5.81 -3.50
CA VAL A 58 -5.57 -6.30 -4.85
C VAL A 58 -6.82 -5.63 -5.41
N SER A 59 -7.87 -5.50 -4.59
CA SER A 59 -9.11 -4.83 -5.00
C SER A 59 -8.84 -3.36 -5.35
N ALA A 60 -7.98 -2.68 -4.59
CA ALA A 60 -7.64 -1.28 -4.84
C ALA A 60 -6.98 -1.09 -6.21
N PHE A 61 -5.94 -1.88 -6.51
CA PHE A 61 -5.27 -1.67 -7.79
C PHE A 61 -6.07 -2.20 -8.99
N LEU A 62 -6.96 -3.18 -8.81
CA LEU A 62 -7.85 -3.63 -9.88
C LEU A 62 -8.88 -2.56 -10.25
N GLU A 63 -9.33 -1.75 -9.29
CA GLU A 63 -10.19 -0.61 -9.58
C GLU A 63 -9.54 0.34 -10.59
N VAL A 64 -8.25 0.61 -10.41
CA VAL A 64 -7.52 1.49 -11.33
C VAL A 64 -7.39 0.83 -12.71
N VAL A 65 -7.03 -0.44 -12.75
CA VAL A 65 -6.81 -1.16 -14.02
C VAL A 65 -8.10 -1.23 -14.85
N ASP A 66 -9.25 -1.37 -14.20
CA ASP A 66 -10.54 -1.42 -14.89
C ASP A 66 -10.87 -0.10 -15.60
N VAL A 67 -10.54 1.04 -14.98
CA VAL A 67 -10.86 2.38 -15.52
C VAL A 67 -9.68 2.94 -16.32
N HIS A 68 -8.46 2.68 -15.89
CA HIS A 68 -7.23 3.20 -16.48
C HIS A 68 -6.20 2.09 -16.68
N PRO A 69 -6.42 1.17 -17.64
CA PRO A 69 -5.48 0.05 -17.83
C PRO A 69 -4.07 0.50 -18.20
N GLU A 70 -3.91 1.67 -18.81
CA GLU A 70 -2.61 2.24 -19.14
C GLU A 70 -1.76 2.61 -17.92
N ALA A 71 -2.40 2.82 -16.76
CA ALA A 71 -1.69 3.20 -15.54
C ALA A 71 -0.68 2.13 -15.11
N ALA A 72 -1.04 0.86 -15.23
CA ALA A 72 -0.16 -0.25 -14.88
C ALA A 72 1.08 -0.31 -15.77
N HIS A 73 0.96 0.11 -17.03
CA HIS A 73 2.08 0.09 -17.98
C HIS A 73 3.07 1.22 -17.75
N SER A 74 2.61 2.36 -17.27
CA SER A 74 3.47 3.53 -17.04
C SER A 74 3.93 3.67 -15.59
N ALA A 75 3.46 2.81 -14.71
CA ALA A 75 3.76 2.91 -13.28
C ALA A 75 5.21 2.52 -12.97
N GLU A 76 5.84 3.32 -12.12
CA GLU A 76 7.16 3.01 -11.59
C GLU A 76 6.99 2.25 -10.27
N THR A 77 7.28 0.94 -10.27
CA THR A 77 7.19 0.11 -9.08
C THR A 77 8.57 -0.25 -8.56
N MET A 78 8.63 -0.66 -7.30
CA MET A 78 9.85 -1.14 -6.67
C MET A 78 9.66 -2.61 -6.30
N ASN A 79 10.68 -3.44 -6.59
CA ASN A 79 10.66 -4.84 -6.20
C ASN A 79 11.21 -4.99 -4.77
N PRO A 80 10.41 -5.37 -3.78
CA PRO A 80 10.87 -5.48 -2.40
C PRO A 80 11.64 -6.75 -2.08
N ARG A 81 11.76 -7.69 -3.01
CA ARG A 81 12.35 -9.01 -2.75
C ARG A 81 13.82 -8.99 -2.35
N GLY A 82 14.55 -7.94 -2.72
CA GLY A 82 15.94 -7.77 -2.35
C GLY A 82 16.18 -7.13 -0.99
N LEU A 83 15.10 -6.75 -0.31
CA LEU A 83 15.18 -6.06 0.97
C LEU A 83 15.10 -7.04 2.14
N ASP A 84 15.89 -6.76 3.18
CA ASP A 84 15.82 -7.50 4.44
C ASP A 84 14.85 -6.78 5.39
N PHE A 85 13.70 -7.38 5.69
CA PHE A 85 12.68 -6.75 6.53
C PHE A 85 12.95 -6.91 8.03
N GLY A 86 14.00 -7.59 8.42
CA GLY A 86 14.51 -7.64 9.79
C GLY A 86 13.49 -8.06 10.85
N ASP A 87 12.43 -7.28 11.04
CA ASP A 87 11.42 -7.58 12.04
C ASP A 87 9.99 -7.31 11.51
N ARG A 88 9.02 -7.89 12.20
CA ARG A 88 7.60 -7.82 11.87
C ARG A 88 7.06 -6.38 11.89
N ASP A 89 7.31 -5.68 12.97
CA ASP A 89 6.71 -4.35 13.18
C ASP A 89 7.30 -3.33 12.21
N GLY A 90 8.60 -3.42 11.93
CA GLY A 90 9.25 -2.58 10.92
C GLY A 90 8.68 -2.82 9.53
N ALA A 91 8.45 -4.08 9.17
CA ALA A 91 7.88 -4.44 7.88
C ALA A 91 6.43 -3.92 7.73
N LEU A 92 5.62 -4.10 8.76
CA LEU A 92 4.24 -3.62 8.75
C LEU A 92 4.17 -2.08 8.70
N ALA A 93 5.06 -1.40 9.43
CA ALA A 93 5.16 0.05 9.38
C ALA A 93 5.53 0.55 7.99
N ALA A 94 6.44 -0.14 7.31
CA ALA A 94 6.84 0.19 5.93
C ALA A 94 5.65 0.08 4.96
N ILE A 95 4.84 -0.96 5.10
CA ILE A 95 3.62 -1.12 4.29
C ILE A 95 2.65 0.03 4.55
N CYS A 96 2.45 0.41 5.82
CA CYS A 96 1.59 1.54 6.17
C CYS A 96 2.08 2.85 5.53
N LEU A 97 3.39 3.05 5.47
CA LEU A 97 3.98 4.22 4.83
C LEU A 97 3.57 4.29 3.34
N LEU A 98 3.65 3.17 2.63
CA LEU A 98 3.24 3.09 1.22
C LEU A 98 1.74 3.36 1.06
N LEU A 99 0.91 2.78 1.93
CA LEU A 99 -0.54 2.95 1.88
C LEU A 99 -0.95 4.40 2.14
N ASN A 100 -0.34 5.03 3.12
CA ASN A 100 -0.59 6.44 3.42
C ASN A 100 -0.11 7.34 2.29
N GLY A 101 1.01 7.01 1.66
CA GLY A 101 1.51 7.69 0.47
C GLY A 101 0.52 7.60 -0.69
N ALA A 102 -0.01 6.40 -0.95
CA ALA A 102 -1.01 6.19 -2.01
C ALA A 102 -2.28 7.01 -1.73
N ARG A 103 -2.74 7.04 -0.50
CA ARG A 103 -3.92 7.82 -0.11
C ARG A 103 -3.71 9.32 -0.30
N ARG A 104 -2.52 9.83 0.04
CA ARG A 104 -2.18 11.25 -0.18
C ARG A 104 -2.15 11.60 -1.66
N LYS A 105 -1.53 10.76 -2.48
CA LYS A 105 -1.49 10.97 -3.94
C LYS A 105 -2.88 10.94 -4.54
N LEU A 106 -3.72 10.02 -4.06
CA LEU A 106 -5.12 9.92 -4.51
C LEU A 106 -5.92 11.18 -4.15
N THR A 107 -5.71 11.71 -2.95
CA THR A 107 -6.36 12.96 -2.52
C THR A 107 -5.89 14.14 -3.38
N GLN A 108 -4.60 14.21 -3.69
CA GLN A 108 -4.05 15.24 -4.56
C GLN A 108 -4.62 15.13 -5.98
N LEU A 109 -4.69 13.92 -6.51
CA LEU A 109 -5.28 13.67 -7.82
C LEU A 109 -6.73 14.17 -7.88
N ALA A 110 -7.54 13.83 -6.89
CA ALA A 110 -8.94 14.24 -6.81
C ALA A 110 -9.10 15.77 -6.66
N GLY A 111 -8.12 16.43 -6.02
CA GLY A 111 -8.16 17.87 -5.79
C GLY A 111 -7.66 18.71 -6.96
N HIS A 112 -6.82 18.17 -7.83
CA HIS A 112 -6.18 18.94 -8.91
C HIS A 112 -6.74 18.64 -10.30
N THR A 113 -7.51 17.57 -10.45
CA THR A 113 -8.03 17.12 -11.73
C THR A 113 -9.53 17.11 -11.68
N GLU A 114 -10.18 17.64 -12.74
CA GLU A 114 -11.62 17.51 -12.89
C GLU A 114 -11.92 16.07 -13.32
N LEU A 115 -12.47 15.29 -12.40
CA LEU A 115 -12.76 13.89 -12.61
C LEU A 115 -14.17 13.68 -13.14
N ASP A 116 -14.30 12.80 -14.14
CA ASP A 116 -15.63 12.33 -14.57
C ASP A 116 -16.23 11.38 -13.53
N LEU A 117 -17.45 10.90 -13.77
CA LEU A 117 -18.14 10.03 -12.81
C LEU A 117 -17.39 8.72 -12.58
N ASP A 118 -16.88 8.09 -13.65
CA ASP A 118 -16.15 6.83 -13.53
C ASP A 118 -14.88 7.01 -12.69
N ASP A 119 -14.17 8.10 -12.90
CA ASP A 119 -12.97 8.43 -12.12
C ASP A 119 -13.31 8.72 -10.65
N GLN A 120 -14.42 9.43 -10.40
CA GLN A 120 -14.87 9.69 -9.03
C GLN A 120 -15.18 8.40 -8.29
N LEU A 121 -15.89 7.47 -8.95
CA LEU A 121 -16.21 6.17 -8.36
C LEU A 121 -14.95 5.32 -8.13
N CYS A 122 -14.03 5.36 -9.07
CA CYS A 122 -12.73 4.68 -8.93
C CYS A 122 -11.95 5.21 -7.72
N ALA A 123 -11.85 6.54 -7.60
CA ALA A 123 -11.16 7.17 -6.48
C ALA A 123 -11.80 6.81 -5.14
N LEU A 124 -13.12 6.81 -5.07
CA LEU A 124 -13.85 6.45 -3.85
C LEU A 124 -13.59 4.99 -3.47
N GLY A 125 -13.65 4.09 -4.44
CA GLY A 125 -13.38 2.66 -4.22
C GLY A 125 -11.95 2.43 -3.73
N MET A 126 -10.97 3.07 -4.38
CA MET A 126 -9.58 3.01 -3.96
C MET A 126 -9.38 3.52 -2.53
N HIS A 127 -9.97 4.65 -2.19
CA HIS A 127 -9.88 5.18 -0.83
C HIS A 127 -10.35 4.18 0.21
N ARG A 128 -11.48 3.54 -0.05
CA ARG A 128 -12.05 2.55 0.87
C ARG A 128 -11.14 1.34 1.05
N TYR A 129 -10.61 0.81 -0.05
CA TYR A 129 -9.75 -0.37 0.02
C TYR A 129 -8.40 -0.05 0.68
N LEU A 130 -7.79 1.08 0.32
CA LEU A 130 -6.51 1.49 0.92
C LEU A 130 -6.67 1.79 2.42
N GLU A 131 -7.75 2.44 2.81
CA GLU A 131 -8.05 2.69 4.21
C GLU A 131 -8.27 1.39 4.98
N SER A 132 -9.05 0.47 4.41
CA SER A 132 -9.31 -0.83 5.04
C SER A 132 -8.03 -1.63 5.24
N ALA A 133 -7.15 -1.64 4.24
CA ALA A 133 -5.84 -2.30 4.35
C ALA A 133 -4.97 -1.64 5.42
N ALA A 134 -4.91 -0.31 5.43
CA ALA A 134 -4.10 0.44 6.39
C ALA A 134 -4.59 0.22 7.84
N VAL A 135 -5.91 0.25 8.04
CA VAL A 135 -6.51 0.01 9.36
C VAL A 135 -6.23 -1.41 9.83
N THR A 136 -6.36 -2.39 8.93
CA THR A 136 -6.10 -3.79 9.25
C THR A 136 -4.66 -3.98 9.74
N ILE A 137 -3.69 -3.41 9.04
CA ILE A 137 -2.27 -3.53 9.40
C ILE A 137 -1.96 -2.74 10.67
N ALA A 138 -2.53 -1.55 10.82
CA ALA A 138 -2.34 -0.73 12.02
C ALA A 138 -2.86 -1.44 13.28
N ARG A 139 -3.99 -2.15 13.16
CA ARG A 139 -4.53 -2.95 14.27
C ARG A 139 -3.58 -4.08 14.69
N MET A 140 -2.91 -4.70 13.74
CA MET A 140 -1.90 -5.73 14.05
C MET A 140 -0.76 -5.15 14.88
N LEU A 141 -0.27 -3.94 14.53
CA LEU A 141 0.78 -3.26 15.27
C LEU A 141 0.33 -2.90 16.68
N ASN A 142 -0.87 -2.33 16.81
CA ASN A 142 -1.41 -1.91 18.11
C ASN A 142 -1.73 -3.10 19.01
N SER A 143 -2.27 -4.17 18.46
CA SER A 143 -2.61 -5.40 19.20
C SER A 143 -1.37 -6.00 19.86
N ARG A 144 -0.24 -6.05 19.13
CA ARG A 144 1.00 -6.57 19.68
C ARG A 144 1.56 -5.67 20.79
N SER A 145 1.49 -4.35 20.60
CA SER A 145 1.91 -3.39 21.63
C SER A 145 1.09 -3.56 22.92
N ALA A 146 -0.22 -3.75 22.79
CA ALA A 146 -1.10 -3.97 23.95
C ALA A 146 -0.79 -5.30 24.67
N SER A 147 -0.45 -6.35 23.94
CA SER A 147 -0.16 -7.66 24.53
C SER A 147 1.20 -7.73 25.23
N LEU A 148 2.10 -6.80 24.95
CA LEU A 148 3.41 -6.70 25.61
C LEU A 148 3.37 -5.91 26.91
N ASN A 149 2.28 -5.23 27.18
CA ASN A 149 2.06 -4.48 28.39
C ASN A 149 1.21 -5.29 29.36
#